data_f822f3ed00a9ba5cebdd03e85a110ef3
#
_entry.id   f822f3ed00a9ba5cebdd03e85a110ef3
#
_cell.length_a   1.000
_cell.length_b   1.000
_cell.length_c   1.000
_cell.angle_alpha   90.00
_cell.angle_beta   90.00
_cell.angle_gamma   90.00
#
_symmetry.space_group_name_H-M   'P 1'
#
loop_
_entity.id
_entity.type
_entity.pdbx_description
1 polymer ?
#
loop_
_entity_poly.entity_id
_entity_poly.type
_entity_poly.pdbx_seq_one_letter_code
_entity_poly.pdbx_strand_id
1 'polypeptide(L)'
;MPRLKYASVARVVVILGLFCLWLQIMLSASSGGMYRDGEELMNANDTSEQVLALVPPELHKYLTVHPRNATANSTERILVKNITEIKRAIKRYNDAQTILNEDIYGPVQNDTVIIAIQVHTRLTYLRHLIVSLAQAKEIDRTLLIFSHDYYDEEINNLVRSIDFTKVMQIFYPYSIQTHPNEYPGMDPNDCPRDAKFEQAVKLQCNNYLHPDLHGHYREAKYTQTKHHWWWKANRIFNQLQCTAGHAGMVLFLEEDHYVAEDFLHILGLLKSTADKSCAQCEILSLGTYLKTYQYHVNSDKRRKNLNLNYIQQVKAANEERRKKLENTPTWNFQVYPHLYTMTQKVEITPWHSSMHNMGFAFNRTVWSNILQLQSQFCAYDDYNWDYSLLHLSQNRPGREKFKVIVCKGPRVFHIGECGFHHKKSNCNASTVISKVQKLLKNAKSYLFPTRVSATVTAGGAKHNKKLVKGNGGWGDKRDQELCANMTRIGRQPRRNIYYA
;
A
#
# COMPACT_ATOMS: atom_id res chain seq x y z
N MET A 1 57.11 55.30 12.98
CA MET A 1 56.23 54.59 12.01
C MET A 1 55.60 53.28 12.55
N PRO A 2 55.03 53.16 13.76
CA PRO A 2 54.30 52.01 14.18
C PRO A 2 52.78 52.20 14.14
N ARG A 3 52.21 53.37 14.08
CA ARG A 3 50.75 53.59 14.20
C ARG A 3 49.92 53.14 12.99
N LEU A 4 50.48 53.09 11.77
CA LEU A 4 49.75 52.64 10.58
C LEU A 4 49.52 51.15 10.56
N LYS A 5 50.38 50.32 11.16
CA LYS A 5 50.20 48.86 11.21
C LYS A 5 49.08 48.46 12.16
N TYR A 6 48.85 49.11 13.27
CA TYR A 6 47.78 48.82 14.23
C TYR A 6 46.37 49.12 13.67
N ALA A 7 46.24 50.22 12.91
CA ALA A 7 44.97 50.56 12.27
C ALA A 7 44.55 49.55 11.21
N SER A 8 45.51 48.98 10.48
CA SER A 8 45.23 47.93 9.49
C SER A 8 44.86 46.59 10.17
N VAL A 9 45.53 46.20 11.25
CA VAL A 9 45.19 44.99 12.04
C VAL A 9 43.84 45.16 12.70
N ALA A 10 43.53 46.32 13.30
CA ALA A 10 42.23 46.60 13.89
C ALA A 10 41.07 46.48 12.85
N ARG A 11 41.28 46.99 11.62
CA ARG A 11 40.29 46.83 10.52
C ARG A 11 40.07 45.38 10.13
N VAL A 12 41.12 44.57 10.02
CA VAL A 12 41.02 43.15 9.69
C VAL A 12 40.26 42.38 10.79
N VAL A 13 40.54 42.68 12.07
CA VAL A 13 39.84 42.06 13.20
C VAL A 13 38.34 42.42 13.21
N VAL A 14 38.01 43.71 12.93
CA VAL A 14 36.59 44.12 12.83
C VAL A 14 35.91 43.48 11.64
N ILE A 15 36.53 43.35 10.48
CA ILE A 15 35.97 42.69 9.30
C ILE A 15 35.75 41.20 9.57
N LEU A 16 36.70 40.51 10.20
CA LEU A 16 36.57 39.12 10.62
C LEU A 16 35.46 38.94 11.66
N GLY A 17 35.34 39.83 12.63
CA GLY A 17 34.27 39.82 13.61
C GLY A 17 32.87 39.98 12.97
N LEU A 18 32.74 40.95 12.06
CA LEU A 18 31.51 41.16 11.30
C LEU A 18 31.18 39.97 10.37
N PHE A 19 32.21 39.36 9.79
CA PHE A 19 32.03 38.16 8.97
C PHE A 19 31.60 36.96 9.81
N CYS A 20 32.16 36.74 10.98
CA CYS A 20 31.72 35.70 11.92
C CYS A 20 30.29 35.96 12.43
N LEU A 21 29.94 37.22 12.71
CA LEU A 21 28.58 37.58 13.11
C LEU A 21 27.58 37.35 11.95
N TRP A 22 27.97 37.72 10.73
CA TRP A 22 27.17 37.44 9.55
C TRP A 22 27.02 35.94 9.28
N LEU A 23 28.09 35.15 9.46
CA LEU A 23 28.05 33.68 9.37
C LEU A 23 27.18 33.09 10.45
N GLN A 24 27.20 33.58 11.69
CA GLN A 24 26.30 33.16 12.75
C GLN A 24 24.83 33.49 12.44
N ILE A 25 24.58 34.70 11.90
CA ILE A 25 23.22 35.08 11.47
C ILE A 25 22.76 34.21 10.30
N MET A 26 23.64 33.93 9.33
CA MET A 26 23.31 33.00 8.21
C MET A 26 23.12 31.58 8.65
N LEU A 27 23.92 31.06 9.57
CA LEU A 27 23.77 29.75 10.16
C LEU A 27 22.51 29.68 11.03
N SER A 28 22.17 30.71 11.78
CA SER A 28 20.91 30.82 12.53
C SER A 28 19.71 30.96 11.60
N ALA A 29 19.85 31.70 10.48
CA ALA A 29 18.81 31.83 9.48
C ALA A 29 18.64 30.53 8.65
N SER A 30 19.71 29.77 8.41
CA SER A 30 19.63 28.47 7.75
C SER A 30 19.18 27.32 8.70
N SER A 31 19.40 27.47 10.00
CA SER A 31 18.81 26.59 11.02
C SER A 31 17.42 27.05 11.50
N GLY A 32 17.05 28.30 11.25
CA GLY A 32 15.73 28.90 11.51
C GLY A 32 14.76 28.84 10.31
N GLY A 33 15.24 28.42 9.14
CA GLY A 33 14.45 28.14 7.93
C GLY A 33 13.81 26.75 7.91
N MET A 34 13.78 26.06 9.04
CA MET A 34 12.83 25.01 9.28
C MET A 34 11.47 25.68 9.41
N TYR A 35 10.64 25.55 8.39
CA TYR A 35 9.21 25.78 8.43
C TYR A 35 8.71 25.36 9.82
N ARG A 36 8.48 26.34 10.68
CA ARG A 36 7.52 26.21 11.74
C ARG A 36 6.16 26.15 11.05
N ASP A 37 5.84 24.98 10.49
CA ASP A 37 4.45 24.60 10.40
C ASP A 37 3.92 24.79 11.81
N GLY A 38 2.94 25.67 11.95
CA GLY A 38 2.15 25.78 13.17
C GLY A 38 1.30 24.51 13.34
N GLU A 39 1.97 23.37 13.41
CA GLU A 39 1.47 22.21 14.12
C GLU A 39 1.63 22.59 15.60
N GLU A 40 0.56 23.12 16.20
CA GLU A 40 0.32 22.85 17.60
C GLU A 40 0.68 21.40 17.80
N LEU A 41 1.64 21.12 18.68
CA LEU A 41 1.92 19.77 19.17
C LEU A 41 0.61 19.29 19.84
N MET A 42 -0.31 18.76 19.02
CA MET A 42 -1.49 18.08 19.52
C MET A 42 -0.95 16.90 20.32
N ASN A 43 -1.24 16.89 21.60
CA ASN A 43 -0.94 15.78 22.48
C ASN A 43 -1.42 14.50 21.81
N ALA A 44 -0.64 13.42 21.87
CA ALA A 44 -1.00 12.14 21.26
C ALA A 44 -2.38 11.65 21.72
N ASN A 45 -2.81 12.00 22.94
CA ASN A 45 -4.15 11.75 23.49
C ASN A 45 -5.24 12.54 22.76
N ASP A 46 -5.04 13.83 22.48
CA ASP A 46 -6.00 14.66 21.74
C ASP A 46 -6.25 14.13 20.31
N THR A 47 -5.21 13.65 19.67
CA THR A 47 -5.34 13.10 18.30
C THR A 47 -6.11 11.78 18.30
N SER A 48 -5.93 10.96 19.34
CA SER A 48 -6.68 9.70 19.50
C SER A 48 -8.16 9.96 19.76
N GLU A 49 -8.51 10.92 20.60
CA GLU A 49 -9.89 11.33 20.85
C GLU A 49 -10.56 11.93 19.60
N GLN A 50 -9.83 12.73 18.84
CA GLN A 50 -10.33 13.28 17.57
C GLN A 50 -10.60 12.19 16.51
N VAL A 51 -9.78 11.16 16.44
CA VAL A 51 -10.00 10.01 15.57
C VAL A 51 -11.25 9.25 15.99
N LEU A 52 -11.42 9.00 17.30
CA LEU A 52 -12.59 8.32 17.85
C LEU A 52 -13.89 9.12 17.62
N ALA A 53 -13.84 10.44 17.79
CA ALA A 53 -15.00 11.31 17.56
C ALA A 53 -15.52 11.32 16.11
N LEU A 54 -14.72 10.85 15.15
CA LEU A 54 -15.10 10.73 13.73
C LEU A 54 -15.57 9.30 13.36
N VAL A 55 -15.58 8.38 14.32
CA VAL A 55 -16.00 6.99 14.15
C VAL A 55 -17.31 6.77 14.89
N PRO A 56 -18.33 6.16 14.27
CA PRO A 56 -19.58 5.79 14.94
C PRO A 56 -19.31 4.95 16.20
N PRO A 57 -20.04 5.20 17.33
CA PRO A 57 -19.78 4.50 18.60
C PRO A 57 -19.84 2.97 18.51
N GLU A 58 -20.74 2.45 17.68
CA GLU A 58 -20.90 0.99 17.45
C GLU A 58 -19.65 0.33 16.86
N LEU A 59 -18.77 1.11 16.22
CA LEU A 59 -17.51 0.63 15.61
C LEU A 59 -16.30 0.79 16.53
N HIS A 60 -16.48 1.45 17.70
CA HIS A 60 -15.38 1.61 18.67
C HIS A 60 -14.86 0.25 19.16
N LYS A 61 -15.69 -0.80 19.16
CA LYS A 61 -15.29 -2.17 19.51
C LYS A 61 -14.08 -2.67 18.70
N TYR A 62 -13.88 -2.19 17.46
CA TYR A 62 -12.73 -2.55 16.63
C TYR A 62 -11.47 -1.73 16.94
N LEU A 63 -11.62 -0.55 17.56
CA LEU A 63 -10.52 0.34 17.91
C LEU A 63 -10.00 0.14 19.33
N THR A 64 -10.87 -0.31 20.24
CA THR A 64 -10.48 -0.55 21.64
C THR A 64 -9.65 -1.82 21.74
N VAL A 65 -8.52 -1.71 22.42
CA VAL A 65 -7.82 -2.88 22.94
C VAL A 65 -8.64 -3.34 24.14
N HIS A 66 -9.27 -4.51 24.07
CA HIS A 66 -9.84 -5.10 25.27
C HIS A 66 -8.71 -5.32 26.26
N PRO A 67 -8.68 -4.65 27.43
CA PRO A 67 -7.71 -5.00 28.44
C PRO A 67 -7.98 -6.47 28.76
N ARG A 68 -7.00 -7.34 28.50
CA ARG A 68 -7.01 -8.68 29.07
C ARG A 68 -7.29 -8.49 30.55
N ASN A 69 -8.34 -9.15 31.06
CA ASN A 69 -8.73 -9.07 32.47
C ASN A 69 -7.48 -9.14 33.35
N ALA A 70 -7.10 -8.00 33.93
CA ALA A 70 -5.93 -7.87 34.80
C ALA A 70 -6.13 -8.54 36.17
N THR A 71 -7.18 -9.38 36.30
CA THR A 71 -7.52 -10.10 37.53
C THR A 71 -7.17 -11.60 37.53
N ALA A 72 -6.52 -12.07 36.46
CA ALA A 72 -5.86 -13.36 36.58
C ALA A 72 -4.42 -13.10 37.05
N ASN A 73 -4.09 -13.52 38.29
CA ASN A 73 -2.73 -13.79 38.74
C ASN A 73 -2.09 -14.79 37.75
N SER A 74 -1.68 -14.33 36.63
CA SER A 74 -1.02 -15.17 35.66
C SER A 74 0.29 -14.56 35.26
N THR A 75 1.30 -15.13 35.87
CA THR A 75 2.44 -15.64 35.16
C THR A 75 2.02 -16.59 34.02
N GLU A 76 0.89 -16.37 33.35
CA GLU A 76 0.63 -16.88 32.03
C GLU A 76 1.52 -16.08 31.08
N ARG A 77 2.79 -16.51 31.04
CA ARG A 77 3.64 -16.37 29.87
C ARG A 77 2.71 -16.55 28.69
N ILE A 78 2.64 -15.52 27.81
CA ILE A 78 2.17 -15.69 26.45
C ILE A 78 2.92 -16.93 25.96
N LEU A 79 2.25 -18.07 25.93
CA LEU A 79 2.80 -19.30 25.37
C LEU A 79 3.04 -18.95 23.90
N VAL A 80 4.30 -18.60 23.60
CA VAL A 80 4.76 -18.49 22.22
C VAL A 80 4.47 -19.88 21.65
N LYS A 81 3.41 -20.00 20.86
CA LYS A 81 3.06 -21.27 20.23
C LYS A 81 4.31 -21.78 19.54
N ASN A 82 4.68 -23.01 19.82
CA ASN A 82 5.77 -23.67 19.14
C ASN A 82 5.50 -23.59 17.61
N ILE A 83 6.55 -23.39 16.83
CA ILE A 83 6.48 -23.29 15.34
C ILE A 83 5.64 -24.44 14.76
N THR A 84 5.76 -25.64 15.33
CA THR A 84 4.95 -26.81 14.91
C THR A 84 3.46 -26.59 15.14
N GLU A 85 3.06 -25.96 16.23
CA GLU A 85 1.66 -25.64 16.51
C GLU A 85 1.13 -24.56 15.57
N ILE A 86 1.96 -23.55 15.27
CA ILE A 86 1.65 -22.51 14.29
C ILE A 86 1.46 -23.15 12.88
N LYS A 87 2.39 -24.00 12.45
CA LYS A 87 2.28 -24.73 11.16
C LYS A 87 0.98 -25.56 11.11
N ARG A 88 0.62 -26.24 12.21
CA ARG A 88 -0.65 -27.01 12.29
C ARG A 88 -1.88 -26.10 12.24
N ALA A 89 -1.85 -24.96 12.93
CA ALA A 89 -2.94 -24.01 12.91
C ALA A 89 -3.15 -23.43 11.51
N ILE A 90 -2.08 -22.98 10.86
CA ILE A 90 -2.08 -22.48 9.48
C ILE A 90 -2.68 -23.52 8.53
N LYS A 91 -2.21 -24.77 8.62
CA LYS A 91 -2.75 -25.87 7.79
C LYS A 91 -4.25 -26.05 8.02
N ARG A 92 -4.70 -26.08 9.27
CA ARG A 92 -6.11 -26.25 9.63
C ARG A 92 -6.98 -25.11 9.06
N TYR A 93 -6.57 -23.84 9.21
CA TYR A 93 -7.29 -22.71 8.62
C TYR A 93 -7.38 -22.81 7.09
N ASN A 94 -6.26 -23.12 6.44
CA ASN A 94 -6.19 -23.22 4.98
C ASN A 94 -6.99 -24.40 4.41
N ASP A 95 -7.09 -25.51 5.16
CA ASP A 95 -7.86 -26.69 4.75
C ASP A 95 -9.36 -26.48 4.99
N ALA A 96 -9.74 -25.89 6.12
CA ALA A 96 -11.13 -25.69 6.50
C ALA A 96 -11.86 -24.68 5.60
N GLN A 97 -11.16 -23.64 5.11
CA GLN A 97 -11.73 -22.59 4.25
C GLN A 97 -13.06 -22.02 4.79
N THR A 98 -13.15 -21.87 6.11
CA THR A 98 -14.38 -21.43 6.79
C THR A 98 -14.71 -19.99 6.42
N ILE A 99 -15.97 -19.77 6.00
CA ILE A 99 -16.53 -18.44 5.82
C ILE A 99 -17.37 -18.12 7.06
N LEU A 100 -16.96 -17.10 7.80
CA LEU A 100 -17.72 -16.58 8.94
C LEU A 100 -18.88 -15.72 8.43
N ASN A 101 -19.99 -15.71 9.17
CA ASN A 101 -21.19 -14.92 8.91
C ASN A 101 -21.91 -15.28 7.58
N GLU A 102 -21.63 -16.44 7.00
CA GLU A 102 -22.33 -16.91 5.78
C GLU A 102 -23.80 -17.21 6.06
N ASP A 103 -24.13 -17.62 7.26
CA ASP A 103 -25.49 -17.83 7.77
C ASP A 103 -26.31 -16.53 7.82
N ILE A 104 -25.66 -15.38 8.03
CA ILE A 104 -26.29 -14.05 8.10
C ILE A 104 -26.38 -13.40 6.71
N TYR A 105 -25.29 -13.45 5.94
CA TYR A 105 -25.15 -12.72 4.66
C TYR A 105 -25.33 -13.59 3.41
N GLY A 106 -25.69 -14.85 3.60
CA GLY A 106 -25.90 -15.82 2.52
C GLY A 106 -24.60 -16.26 1.83
N PRO A 107 -24.70 -17.24 0.90
CA PRO A 107 -23.54 -17.81 0.24
C PRO A 107 -22.85 -16.83 -0.71
N VAL A 108 -21.58 -17.11 -1.02
CA VAL A 108 -20.82 -16.36 -2.02
C VAL A 108 -21.38 -16.64 -3.41
N GLN A 109 -21.78 -15.60 -4.12
CA GLN A 109 -22.28 -15.65 -5.48
C GLN A 109 -21.16 -15.50 -6.51
N ASN A 110 -21.41 -15.87 -7.77
CA ASN A 110 -20.40 -15.78 -8.84
C ASN A 110 -19.91 -14.35 -9.14
N ASP A 111 -20.69 -13.34 -8.79
CA ASP A 111 -20.40 -11.92 -9.01
C ASP A 111 -20.10 -11.17 -7.71
N THR A 112 -20.12 -11.84 -6.56
CA THR A 112 -19.74 -11.26 -5.26
C THR A 112 -18.38 -10.57 -5.37
N VAL A 113 -18.27 -9.30 -4.97
CA VAL A 113 -16.96 -8.65 -4.89
C VAL A 113 -16.15 -9.29 -3.77
N ILE A 114 -14.99 -9.84 -4.12
CA ILE A 114 -14.03 -10.40 -3.16
C ILE A 114 -13.01 -9.32 -2.84
N ILE A 115 -12.79 -9.05 -1.55
CA ILE A 115 -11.78 -8.10 -1.09
C ILE A 115 -10.66 -8.88 -0.42
N ALA A 116 -9.51 -8.97 -1.10
CA ALA A 116 -8.32 -9.68 -0.66
C ALA A 116 -7.40 -8.73 0.11
N ILE A 117 -7.32 -8.87 1.42
CA ILE A 117 -6.57 -8.00 2.31
C ILE A 117 -5.27 -8.68 2.72
N GLN A 118 -4.13 -8.08 2.40
CA GLN A 118 -2.82 -8.56 2.85
C GLN A 118 -2.55 -8.05 4.26
N VAL A 119 -2.27 -8.98 5.18
CA VAL A 119 -2.06 -8.70 6.60
C VAL A 119 -0.71 -9.23 7.05
N HIS A 120 0.05 -8.38 7.75
CA HIS A 120 1.29 -8.75 8.42
C HIS A 120 1.15 -8.58 9.95
N THR A 121 1.61 -7.48 10.53
CA THR A 121 1.65 -7.28 11.99
C THR A 121 1.18 -5.90 12.44
N ARG A 122 0.66 -5.09 11.55
CA ARG A 122 0.32 -3.70 11.84
C ARG A 122 -1.10 -3.55 12.37
N LEU A 123 -1.35 -4.09 13.55
CA LEU A 123 -2.66 -4.15 14.19
C LEU A 123 -3.40 -2.81 14.22
N THR A 124 -2.71 -1.71 14.55
CA THR A 124 -3.33 -0.37 14.60
C THR A 124 -3.92 0.04 13.26
N TYR A 125 -3.19 -0.13 12.17
CA TYR A 125 -3.69 0.20 10.84
C TYR A 125 -4.83 -0.73 10.42
N LEU A 126 -4.70 -2.03 10.69
CA LEU A 126 -5.74 -3.03 10.39
C LEU A 126 -7.07 -2.69 11.09
N ARG A 127 -7.04 -2.24 12.35
CA ARG A 127 -8.23 -1.76 13.09
C ARG A 127 -8.93 -0.63 12.34
N HIS A 128 -8.17 0.34 11.83
CA HIS A 128 -8.73 1.47 11.07
C HIS A 128 -9.21 1.08 9.67
N LEU A 129 -8.55 0.12 9.00
CA LEU A 129 -9.08 -0.47 7.76
C LEU A 129 -10.43 -1.13 8.02
N ILE A 130 -10.56 -1.97 9.07
CA ILE A 130 -11.81 -2.67 9.43
C ILE A 130 -12.91 -1.63 9.71
N VAL A 131 -12.62 -0.58 10.46
CA VAL A 131 -13.58 0.51 10.72
C VAL A 131 -14.02 1.20 9.43
N SER A 132 -13.10 1.46 8.50
CA SER A 132 -13.44 2.09 7.22
C SER A 132 -14.28 1.17 6.33
N LEU A 133 -13.99 -0.14 6.34
CA LEU A 133 -14.81 -1.14 5.65
C LEU A 133 -16.23 -1.24 6.24
N ALA A 134 -16.35 -1.24 7.58
CA ALA A 134 -17.65 -1.28 8.25
C ALA A 134 -18.55 -0.08 7.93
N GLN A 135 -17.98 1.08 7.59
CA GLN A 135 -18.72 2.28 7.19
C GLN A 135 -19.08 2.29 5.69
N ALA A 136 -18.49 1.40 4.90
CA ALA A 136 -18.74 1.38 3.46
C ALA A 136 -20.12 0.83 3.12
N LYS A 137 -20.78 1.48 2.16
CA LYS A 137 -22.08 1.01 1.66
C LYS A 137 -21.93 -0.27 0.86
N GLU A 138 -22.89 -1.17 1.00
CA GLU A 138 -22.95 -2.48 0.32
C GLU A 138 -21.81 -3.46 0.72
N ILE A 139 -21.11 -3.19 1.82
CA ILE A 139 -20.04 -4.07 2.32
C ILE A 139 -20.58 -5.47 2.70
N ASP A 140 -21.80 -5.55 3.16
CA ASP A 140 -22.54 -6.78 3.52
C ASP A 140 -22.65 -7.77 2.36
N ARG A 141 -22.57 -7.30 1.12
CA ARG A 141 -22.61 -8.10 -0.11
C ARG A 141 -21.24 -8.66 -0.52
N THR A 142 -20.19 -8.37 0.20
CA THR A 142 -18.82 -8.76 -0.15
C THR A 142 -18.35 -10.00 0.61
N LEU A 143 -17.20 -10.54 0.18
CA LEU A 143 -16.42 -11.49 0.97
C LEU A 143 -15.06 -10.86 1.26
N LEU A 144 -14.74 -10.63 2.53
CA LEU A 144 -13.42 -10.21 2.97
C LEU A 144 -12.54 -11.45 3.16
N ILE A 145 -11.40 -11.51 2.45
CA ILE A 145 -10.39 -12.56 2.63
C ILE A 145 -9.13 -11.93 3.21
N PHE A 146 -8.90 -12.16 4.50
CA PHE A 146 -7.68 -11.73 5.18
C PHE A 146 -6.58 -12.77 4.95
N SER A 147 -5.53 -12.35 4.26
CA SER A 147 -4.37 -13.18 3.92
C SER A 147 -3.19 -12.79 4.80
N HIS A 148 -2.89 -13.65 5.76
CA HIS A 148 -1.86 -13.42 6.77
C HIS A 148 -0.53 -14.07 6.36
N ASP A 149 0.59 -13.39 6.58
CA ASP A 149 1.92 -13.97 6.51
C ASP A 149 2.61 -14.07 7.89
N TYR A 150 1.89 -13.69 8.92
CA TYR A 150 2.25 -13.85 10.30
C TYR A 150 1.04 -14.32 11.11
N TYR A 151 1.18 -15.40 11.87
CA TYR A 151 0.15 -15.92 12.74
C TYR A 151 0.18 -15.20 14.09
N ASP A 152 -0.84 -14.41 14.37
CA ASP A 152 -1.00 -13.64 15.60
C ASP A 152 -2.43 -13.78 16.12
N GLU A 153 -2.60 -14.19 17.38
CA GLU A 153 -3.93 -14.45 17.96
C GLU A 153 -4.75 -13.17 18.16
N GLU A 154 -4.10 -12.02 18.43
CA GLU A 154 -4.82 -10.76 18.59
C GLU A 154 -5.39 -10.30 17.26
N ILE A 155 -4.58 -10.37 16.20
CA ILE A 155 -5.02 -10.09 14.83
C ILE A 155 -6.11 -11.07 14.41
N ASN A 156 -5.93 -12.38 14.68
CA ASN A 156 -6.91 -13.40 14.33
C ASN A 156 -8.25 -13.18 15.04
N ASN A 157 -8.21 -12.80 16.33
CA ASN A 157 -9.41 -12.50 17.12
C ASN A 157 -10.11 -11.24 16.60
N LEU A 158 -9.36 -10.20 16.27
CA LEU A 158 -9.92 -8.98 15.67
C LEU A 158 -10.66 -9.31 14.36
N VAL A 159 -10.06 -10.10 13.47
CA VAL A 159 -10.69 -10.49 12.22
C VAL A 159 -11.94 -11.37 12.46
N ARG A 160 -11.89 -12.28 13.44
CA ARG A 160 -13.07 -13.10 13.84
C ARG A 160 -14.22 -12.30 14.45
N SER A 161 -13.92 -11.12 15.02
CA SER A 161 -14.94 -10.24 15.59
C SER A 161 -15.73 -9.43 14.57
N ILE A 162 -15.37 -9.49 13.30
CA ILE A 162 -16.08 -8.79 12.22
C ILE A 162 -17.46 -9.43 12.04
N ASP A 163 -18.49 -8.59 12.14
CA ASP A 163 -19.89 -9.04 12.11
C ASP A 163 -20.74 -8.32 11.03
N PHE A 164 -20.13 -7.47 10.20
CA PHE A 164 -20.84 -6.67 9.20
C PHE A 164 -20.77 -7.22 7.76
N THR A 165 -20.13 -8.35 7.55
CA THR A 165 -20.03 -9.04 6.23
C THR A 165 -19.43 -10.44 6.38
N LYS A 166 -19.38 -11.19 5.28
CA LYS A 166 -18.71 -12.51 5.19
C LYS A 166 -17.19 -12.34 5.32
N VAL A 167 -16.56 -13.22 6.09
CA VAL A 167 -15.10 -13.16 6.36
C VAL A 167 -14.47 -14.54 6.21
N MET A 168 -13.30 -14.58 5.58
CA MET A 168 -12.42 -15.75 5.52
C MET A 168 -11.00 -15.35 5.91
N GLN A 169 -10.30 -16.25 6.61
CA GLN A 169 -8.87 -16.10 6.87
C GLN A 169 -8.08 -17.18 6.14
N ILE A 170 -7.01 -16.79 5.47
CA ILE A 170 -6.02 -17.68 4.86
C ILE A 170 -4.63 -17.29 5.32
N PHE A 171 -3.73 -18.25 5.43
CA PHE A 171 -2.40 -18.04 5.99
C PHE A 171 -1.33 -18.53 5.02
N TYR A 172 -0.38 -17.66 4.70
CA TYR A 172 0.78 -17.97 3.89
C TYR A 172 1.68 -18.98 4.62
N PRO A 173 1.88 -20.19 4.07
CA PRO A 173 2.53 -21.27 4.83
C PRO A 173 4.06 -21.20 4.84
N TYR A 174 4.67 -20.37 4.00
CA TYR A 174 6.12 -20.31 3.79
C TYR A 174 6.74 -19.01 4.36
N SER A 175 6.20 -18.52 5.47
CA SER A 175 6.65 -17.27 6.09
C SER A 175 7.94 -17.44 6.90
N ILE A 176 8.60 -16.33 7.20
CA ILE A 176 9.75 -16.29 8.11
C ILE A 176 9.38 -16.84 9.49
N GLN A 177 8.16 -16.60 9.95
CA GLN A 177 7.68 -17.13 11.23
C GLN A 177 7.63 -18.66 11.24
N THR A 178 7.24 -19.27 10.14
CA THR A 178 7.16 -20.75 10.02
C THR A 178 8.51 -21.37 9.65
N HIS A 179 9.45 -20.61 9.11
CA HIS A 179 10.79 -21.03 8.69
C HIS A 179 11.87 -20.08 9.22
N PRO A 180 12.03 -19.93 10.56
CA PRO A 180 12.91 -18.91 11.11
C PRO A 180 14.39 -19.15 10.84
N ASN A 181 14.81 -20.41 10.66
CA ASN A 181 16.22 -20.83 10.50
C ASN A 181 16.43 -21.72 9.26
N GLU A 182 15.54 -21.64 8.31
CA GLU A 182 15.60 -22.43 7.07
C GLU A 182 14.95 -21.67 5.91
N TYR A 183 15.32 -21.97 4.68
CA TYR A 183 14.62 -21.49 3.49
C TYR A 183 13.15 -21.97 3.51
N PRO A 184 12.14 -21.14 3.11
CA PRO A 184 12.26 -19.81 2.49
C PRO A 184 12.31 -18.64 3.49
N GLY A 185 12.42 -18.89 4.77
CA GLY A 185 12.67 -17.87 5.77
C GLY A 185 14.15 -17.45 5.85
N MET A 186 14.67 -17.22 7.07
CA MET A 186 16.06 -16.79 7.29
C MET A 186 16.96 -18.00 7.47
N ASP A 187 17.58 -18.45 6.40
CA ASP A 187 18.55 -19.54 6.44
C ASP A 187 19.93 -18.99 6.86
N PRO A 188 20.55 -19.49 7.93
CA PRO A 188 21.86 -19.01 8.41
C PRO A 188 23.00 -19.26 7.39
N ASN A 189 22.81 -20.17 6.42
CA ASN A 189 23.75 -20.41 5.36
C ASN A 189 23.55 -19.50 4.14
N ASP A 190 22.55 -18.61 4.14
CA ASP A 190 22.38 -17.63 3.06
C ASP A 190 23.56 -16.65 3.05
N CYS A 191 23.94 -16.21 1.86
CA CYS A 191 24.99 -15.21 1.70
C CYS A 191 24.57 -13.89 2.37
N PRO A 192 25.51 -13.23 3.10
CA PRO A 192 25.25 -11.86 3.59
C PRO A 192 24.88 -10.95 2.43
N ARG A 193 23.85 -10.11 2.61
CA ARG A 193 23.30 -9.25 1.55
C ARG A 193 24.34 -8.49 0.74
N ASP A 194 25.28 -7.86 1.44
CA ASP A 194 26.28 -6.96 0.83
C ASP A 194 27.64 -7.66 0.60
N ALA A 195 27.70 -9.01 0.70
CA ALA A 195 28.90 -9.75 0.40
C ALA A 195 29.27 -9.57 -1.09
N LYS A 196 30.55 -9.28 -1.36
CA LYS A 196 31.05 -9.27 -2.73
C LYS A 196 31.07 -10.70 -3.29
N PHE A 197 30.96 -10.83 -4.60
CA PHE A 197 30.95 -12.14 -5.27
C PHE A 197 32.13 -13.04 -4.85
N GLU A 198 33.36 -12.50 -4.79
CA GLU A 198 34.55 -13.25 -4.39
C GLU A 198 34.48 -13.72 -2.92
N GLN A 199 33.84 -12.95 -2.05
CA GLN A 199 33.62 -13.33 -0.65
C GLN A 199 32.58 -14.45 -0.56
N ALA A 200 31.48 -14.33 -1.29
CA ALA A 200 30.44 -15.35 -1.34
C ALA A 200 30.96 -16.67 -1.91
N VAL A 201 31.82 -16.65 -2.95
CA VAL A 201 32.51 -17.83 -3.48
C VAL A 201 33.38 -18.47 -2.41
N LYS A 202 34.15 -17.70 -1.62
CA LYS A 202 34.97 -18.25 -0.52
C LYS A 202 34.16 -18.86 0.59
N LEU A 203 33.01 -18.24 0.90
CA LEU A 203 32.09 -18.72 1.95
C LEU A 203 31.28 -19.94 1.51
N GLN A 204 31.14 -20.16 0.22
CA GLN A 204 30.26 -21.18 -0.38
C GLN A 204 28.84 -21.15 0.21
N CYS A 205 28.37 -19.93 0.53
CA CYS A 205 27.04 -19.70 1.08
C CYS A 205 25.94 -20.01 0.06
N ASN A 206 24.70 -20.19 0.52
CA ASN A 206 23.60 -20.56 -0.36
C ASN A 206 23.43 -19.56 -1.52
N ASN A 207 23.31 -20.11 -2.72
CA ASN A 207 23.07 -19.35 -3.95
C ASN A 207 24.18 -18.33 -4.32
N TYR A 208 25.41 -18.52 -3.85
CA TYR A 208 26.54 -17.60 -4.06
C TYR A 208 26.83 -17.26 -5.52
N LEU A 209 26.48 -18.16 -6.47
CA LEU A 209 26.66 -17.92 -7.91
C LEU A 209 25.62 -16.99 -8.52
N HIS A 210 24.54 -16.66 -7.81
CA HIS A 210 23.41 -15.92 -8.34
C HIS A 210 23.03 -14.73 -7.47
N PRO A 211 23.91 -13.70 -7.35
CA PRO A 211 23.50 -12.42 -6.78
C PRO A 211 22.41 -11.79 -7.64
N ASP A 212 21.73 -10.79 -7.10
CA ASP A 212 20.78 -10.00 -7.87
C ASP A 212 21.49 -9.11 -8.91
N LEU A 213 20.70 -8.42 -9.72
CA LEU A 213 21.20 -7.55 -10.79
C LEU A 213 22.04 -6.35 -10.30
N HIS A 214 22.07 -6.10 -8.99
CA HIS A 214 22.89 -5.07 -8.33
C HIS A 214 24.09 -5.66 -7.57
N GLY A 215 24.25 -6.98 -7.57
CA GLY A 215 25.31 -7.70 -6.89
C GLY A 215 25.02 -7.98 -5.40
N HIS A 216 23.75 -7.83 -4.95
CA HIS A 216 23.35 -8.18 -3.60
C HIS A 216 22.76 -9.59 -3.53
N TYR A 217 22.76 -10.15 -2.33
CA TYR A 217 22.15 -11.44 -2.05
C TYR A 217 20.79 -11.28 -1.37
N ARG A 218 20.06 -12.38 -1.32
CA ARG A 218 18.69 -12.50 -0.82
C ARG A 218 18.51 -11.96 0.61
N GLU A 219 17.41 -11.29 0.83
CA GLU A 219 16.89 -10.99 2.17
C GLU A 219 15.45 -11.52 2.29
N ALA A 220 15.23 -12.53 3.16
CA ALA A 220 13.95 -13.19 3.32
C ALA A 220 12.78 -12.23 3.59
N LYS A 221 13.01 -11.16 4.36
CA LYS A 221 12.00 -10.15 4.70
C LYS A 221 11.43 -9.42 3.47
N TYR A 222 12.23 -9.28 2.40
CA TYR A 222 11.78 -8.65 1.17
C TYR A 222 11.16 -9.69 0.22
N THR A 223 11.79 -10.86 0.08
CA THR A 223 11.29 -11.89 -0.84
C THR A 223 9.94 -12.43 -0.37
N GLN A 224 9.67 -12.50 0.94
CA GLN A 224 8.38 -12.90 1.48
C GLN A 224 7.23 -12.04 0.94
N THR A 225 7.42 -10.74 0.73
CA THR A 225 6.37 -9.85 0.24
C THR A 225 5.87 -10.26 -1.15
N LYS A 226 6.78 -10.56 -2.08
CA LYS A 226 6.43 -11.03 -3.44
C LYS A 226 5.85 -12.43 -3.41
N HIS A 227 6.43 -13.34 -2.62
CA HIS A 227 5.91 -14.69 -2.44
C HIS A 227 4.50 -14.69 -1.89
N HIS A 228 4.23 -13.93 -0.82
CA HIS A 228 2.91 -13.86 -0.20
C HIS A 228 1.87 -13.28 -1.18
N TRP A 229 2.20 -12.22 -1.90
CA TRP A 229 1.30 -11.66 -2.90
C TRP A 229 0.94 -12.67 -3.99
N TRP A 230 1.94 -13.38 -4.52
CA TRP A 230 1.77 -14.38 -5.57
C TRP A 230 0.97 -15.59 -5.08
N TRP A 231 1.29 -16.09 -3.89
CA TRP A 231 0.56 -17.17 -3.26
C TRP A 231 -0.90 -16.81 -3.00
N LYS A 232 -1.17 -15.62 -2.41
CA LYS A 232 -2.50 -15.12 -2.12
C LYS A 232 -3.37 -15.06 -3.37
N ALA A 233 -2.86 -14.49 -4.47
CA ALA A 233 -3.58 -14.41 -5.73
C ALA A 233 -3.88 -15.81 -6.29
N ASN A 234 -2.87 -16.71 -6.32
CA ASN A 234 -3.09 -18.11 -6.72
C ASN A 234 -4.11 -18.82 -5.84
N ARG A 235 -4.05 -18.63 -4.53
CA ARG A 235 -4.99 -19.23 -3.57
C ARG A 235 -6.41 -18.79 -3.87
N ILE A 236 -6.65 -17.49 -4.00
CA ILE A 236 -7.97 -16.92 -4.21
C ILE A 236 -8.55 -17.32 -5.57
N PHE A 237 -7.80 -17.18 -6.64
CA PHE A 237 -8.35 -17.46 -7.98
C PHE A 237 -8.44 -18.96 -8.33
N ASN A 238 -7.56 -19.81 -7.79
CA ASN A 238 -7.40 -21.17 -8.30
C ASN A 238 -7.65 -22.27 -7.28
N GLN A 239 -7.65 -21.99 -5.97
CA GLN A 239 -7.60 -23.05 -4.95
C GLN A 239 -8.74 -23.02 -3.93
N LEU A 240 -9.36 -21.87 -3.67
CA LEU A 240 -10.50 -21.79 -2.76
C LEU A 240 -11.75 -22.36 -3.42
N GLN A 241 -12.52 -23.12 -2.65
CA GLN A 241 -13.75 -23.74 -3.14
C GLN A 241 -14.83 -22.70 -3.47
N CYS A 242 -15.00 -21.69 -2.60
CA CYS A 242 -15.98 -20.63 -2.78
C CYS A 242 -15.72 -19.75 -4.01
N THR A 243 -14.50 -19.76 -4.56
CA THR A 243 -14.14 -18.97 -5.73
C THR A 243 -13.99 -19.82 -7.00
N ALA A 244 -14.25 -21.11 -6.98
CA ALA A 244 -13.98 -22.03 -8.09
C ALA A 244 -14.66 -21.63 -9.41
N GLY A 245 -15.89 -21.10 -9.34
CA GLY A 245 -16.66 -20.59 -10.49
C GLY A 245 -16.76 -19.06 -10.54
N HIS A 246 -16.04 -18.34 -9.67
CA HIS A 246 -16.20 -16.92 -9.48
C HIS A 246 -15.76 -16.12 -10.70
N ALA A 247 -16.65 -15.30 -11.24
CA ALA A 247 -16.42 -14.42 -12.40
C ALA A 247 -16.33 -12.92 -12.04
N GLY A 248 -16.69 -12.58 -10.79
CA GLY A 248 -16.68 -11.22 -10.28
C GLY A 248 -15.27 -10.65 -10.10
N MET A 249 -15.22 -9.44 -9.54
CA MET A 249 -13.97 -8.73 -9.29
C MET A 249 -13.33 -9.17 -7.97
N VAL A 250 -12.01 -9.28 -7.97
CA VAL A 250 -11.18 -9.41 -6.77
C VAL A 250 -10.44 -8.08 -6.59
N LEU A 251 -10.74 -7.39 -5.51
CA LEU A 251 -10.11 -6.14 -5.10
C LEU A 251 -8.98 -6.45 -4.10
N PHE A 252 -7.81 -5.90 -4.32
CA PHE A 252 -6.63 -6.10 -3.46
C PHE A 252 -6.41 -4.87 -2.57
N LEU A 253 -6.37 -5.12 -1.28
CA LEU A 253 -6.03 -4.15 -0.23
C LEU A 253 -4.86 -4.64 0.61
N GLU A 254 -4.26 -3.73 1.37
CA GLU A 254 -3.24 -4.00 2.38
C GLU A 254 -3.73 -3.49 3.75
N GLU A 255 -3.19 -4.02 4.85
CA GLU A 255 -3.62 -3.71 6.22
C GLU A 255 -3.55 -2.22 6.59
N ASP A 256 -2.73 -1.45 5.89
CA ASP A 256 -2.52 -0.02 6.08
C ASP A 256 -3.26 0.86 5.04
N HIS A 257 -4.32 0.34 4.49
CA HIS A 257 -5.25 1.11 3.67
C HIS A 257 -6.43 1.64 4.51
N TYR A 258 -7.07 2.69 4.00
CA TYR A 258 -8.34 3.25 4.49
C TYR A 258 -9.25 3.49 3.30
N VAL A 259 -10.53 3.08 3.37
CA VAL A 259 -11.46 3.18 2.25
C VAL A 259 -12.52 4.25 2.47
N ALA A 260 -13.00 4.85 1.39
CA ALA A 260 -14.13 5.77 1.42
C ALA A 260 -15.48 5.01 1.46
N GLU A 261 -16.53 5.62 1.99
CA GLU A 261 -17.87 5.00 2.12
C GLU A 261 -18.44 4.50 0.78
N ASP A 262 -18.05 5.14 -0.35
CA ASP A 262 -18.55 4.86 -1.70
C ASP A 262 -17.58 4.01 -2.57
N PHE A 263 -16.57 3.38 -1.99
CA PHE A 263 -15.54 2.70 -2.79
C PHE A 263 -16.10 1.55 -3.64
N LEU A 264 -17.08 0.80 -3.14
CA LEU A 264 -17.75 -0.28 -3.89
C LEU A 264 -18.63 0.28 -5.00
N HIS A 265 -19.37 1.35 -4.73
CA HIS A 265 -20.15 2.06 -5.73
C HIS A 265 -19.26 2.54 -6.89
N ILE A 266 -18.11 3.15 -6.58
CA ILE A 266 -17.14 3.58 -7.59
C ILE A 266 -16.56 2.38 -8.34
N LEU A 267 -16.23 1.28 -7.67
CA LEU A 267 -15.78 0.05 -8.33
C LEU A 267 -16.79 -0.43 -9.38
N GLY A 268 -18.09 -0.44 -9.03
CA GLY A 268 -19.17 -0.77 -9.95
C GLY A 268 -19.26 0.20 -11.15
N LEU A 269 -19.11 1.50 -10.92
CA LEU A 269 -19.08 2.49 -12.00
C LEU A 269 -17.86 2.33 -12.91
N LEU A 270 -16.68 2.03 -12.36
CA LEU A 270 -15.47 1.74 -13.13
C LEU A 270 -15.68 0.49 -13.99
N LYS A 271 -16.22 -0.59 -13.41
CA LYS A 271 -16.54 -1.83 -14.15
C LYS A 271 -17.51 -1.57 -15.29
N SER A 272 -18.63 -0.90 -15.02
CA SER A 272 -19.61 -0.54 -16.05
C SER A 272 -19.01 0.36 -17.15
N THR A 273 -18.10 1.27 -16.79
CA THR A 273 -17.40 2.13 -17.76
C THR A 273 -16.41 1.32 -18.60
N ALA A 274 -15.70 0.37 -17.98
CA ALA A 274 -14.82 -0.55 -18.71
C ALA A 274 -15.60 -1.35 -19.74
N ASP A 275 -16.71 -1.97 -19.34
CA ASP A 275 -17.51 -2.81 -20.22
C ASP A 275 -18.10 -2.03 -21.43
N LYS A 276 -18.50 -0.78 -21.19
CA LYS A 276 -19.15 0.05 -22.25
C LYS A 276 -18.16 0.79 -23.14
N SER A 277 -17.03 1.22 -22.61
CA SER A 277 -16.17 2.22 -23.28
C SER A 277 -14.72 1.80 -23.44
N CYS A 278 -14.30 0.68 -22.82
CA CYS A 278 -12.92 0.24 -22.87
C CYS A 278 -12.79 -1.28 -22.69
N ALA A 279 -13.17 -2.03 -23.71
CA ALA A 279 -13.10 -3.51 -23.67
C ALA A 279 -11.70 -4.07 -23.33
N GLN A 280 -10.64 -3.28 -23.59
CA GLN A 280 -9.26 -3.63 -23.26
C GLN A 280 -8.81 -3.15 -21.87
N CYS A 281 -9.69 -2.54 -21.06
CA CYS A 281 -9.37 -2.16 -19.69
C CYS A 281 -9.48 -3.39 -18.80
N GLU A 282 -8.34 -3.90 -18.37
CA GLU A 282 -8.22 -5.14 -17.63
C GLU A 282 -8.17 -4.92 -16.11
N ILE A 283 -7.73 -3.75 -15.66
CA ILE A 283 -7.53 -3.43 -14.24
C ILE A 283 -8.34 -2.18 -13.88
N LEU A 284 -8.97 -2.20 -12.73
CA LEU A 284 -9.64 -1.05 -12.13
C LEU A 284 -8.83 -0.61 -10.91
N SER A 285 -8.60 0.69 -10.69
CA SER A 285 -7.84 1.19 -9.55
C SER A 285 -8.57 2.31 -8.83
N LEU A 286 -8.71 2.18 -7.51
CA LEU A 286 -9.48 3.09 -6.65
C LEU A 286 -8.59 4.06 -5.87
N GLY A 287 -7.30 3.77 -5.75
CA GLY A 287 -6.40 4.51 -4.87
C GLY A 287 -5.19 5.10 -5.58
N THR A 288 -4.59 6.06 -4.90
CA THR A 288 -3.27 6.60 -5.25
C THR A 288 -2.62 7.20 -4.01
N TYR A 289 -1.30 7.28 -3.98
CA TYR A 289 -0.58 7.96 -2.91
C TYR A 289 -0.90 9.45 -2.90
N LEU A 290 -1.18 10.03 -1.75
CA LEU A 290 -1.50 11.46 -1.60
C LEU A 290 -0.40 12.36 -2.15
N LYS A 291 0.87 11.96 -1.99
CA LYS A 291 2.02 12.67 -2.60
C LYS A 291 1.95 12.70 -4.14
N THR A 292 1.57 11.59 -4.75
CA THR A 292 1.41 11.48 -6.21
C THR A 292 0.25 12.35 -6.68
N TYR A 293 -0.84 12.37 -5.94
CA TYR A 293 -1.99 13.22 -6.21
C TYR A 293 -1.63 14.71 -6.19
N GLN A 294 -0.90 15.18 -5.19
CA GLN A 294 -0.41 16.56 -5.10
C GLN A 294 0.52 16.94 -6.27
N TYR A 295 1.40 16.02 -6.68
CA TYR A 295 2.31 16.23 -7.79
C TYR A 295 1.56 16.43 -9.12
N HIS A 296 0.55 15.62 -9.40
CA HIS A 296 -0.26 15.75 -10.61
C HIS A 296 -1.07 17.04 -10.65
N VAL A 297 -1.64 17.45 -9.53
CA VAL A 297 -2.34 18.72 -9.38
C VAL A 297 -1.42 19.91 -9.70
N ASN A 298 -0.18 19.88 -9.22
CA ASN A 298 0.80 20.94 -9.47
C ASN A 298 1.32 20.92 -10.89
N SER A 299 1.42 19.77 -11.54
CA SER A 299 1.85 19.64 -12.95
C SER A 299 0.82 20.18 -13.92
N ASP A 300 -0.46 19.95 -13.67
CA ASP A 300 -1.55 20.49 -14.48
C ASP A 300 -1.64 22.02 -14.36
N LYS A 301 -1.33 22.59 -13.20
CA LYS A 301 -1.21 24.04 -13.01
C LYS A 301 -0.05 24.63 -13.82
N ARG A 302 1.10 23.95 -13.91
CA ARG A 302 2.26 24.38 -14.70
C ARG A 302 2.00 24.34 -16.21
N ARG A 303 1.16 23.42 -16.70
CA ARG A 303 0.81 23.32 -18.13
C ARG A 303 -0.12 24.44 -18.63
N LYS A 304 -0.95 25.01 -17.74
CA LYS A 304 -1.92 26.06 -18.12
C LYS A 304 -1.33 27.48 -18.14
N ASN A 305 -0.09 27.69 -17.67
CA ASN A 305 0.46 29.04 -17.48
C ASN A 305 1.68 29.30 -18.39
N LEU A 306 1.44 29.57 -19.67
CA LEU A 306 2.43 30.18 -20.59
C LEU A 306 2.17 31.66 -20.87
N ASN A 307 1.41 32.36 -20.02
CA ASN A 307 1.16 33.79 -20.22
C ASN A 307 1.69 34.61 -19.01
N LEU A 308 2.83 35.30 -19.21
CA LEU A 308 3.58 36.01 -18.16
C LEU A 308 2.76 37.11 -17.44
N ASN A 309 1.82 37.75 -18.13
CA ASN A 309 0.96 38.79 -17.57
C ASN A 309 -0.11 38.27 -16.61
N TYR A 310 -0.57 37.03 -16.82
CA TYR A 310 -1.48 36.34 -15.93
C TYR A 310 -0.77 35.91 -14.63
N ILE A 311 0.52 35.58 -14.69
CA ILE A 311 1.34 35.20 -13.54
C ILE A 311 1.51 36.33 -12.53
N GLN A 312 1.62 37.57 -12.97
CA GLN A 312 1.75 38.73 -12.07
C GLN A 312 0.44 39.06 -11.34
N GLN A 313 -0.70 38.98 -12.04
CA GLN A 313 -2.02 39.19 -11.42
C GLN A 313 -2.39 38.05 -10.45
N VAL A 314 -2.02 36.81 -10.75
CA VAL A 314 -2.25 35.65 -9.86
C VAL A 314 -1.30 35.69 -8.65
N LYS A 315 -0.08 36.23 -8.76
CA LYS A 315 0.83 36.40 -7.62
C LYS A 315 0.28 37.43 -6.62
N ALA A 316 -0.23 38.57 -7.08
CA ALA A 316 -0.82 39.59 -6.20
C ALA A 316 -2.09 39.07 -5.51
N ALA A 317 -2.99 38.37 -6.22
CA ALA A 317 -4.20 37.77 -5.65
C ALA A 317 -3.89 36.58 -4.72
N ASN A 318 -2.79 35.85 -4.96
CA ASN A 318 -2.35 34.76 -4.09
C ASN A 318 -1.67 35.27 -2.81
N GLU A 319 -1.03 36.45 -2.86
CA GLU A 319 -0.40 37.05 -1.68
C GLU A 319 -1.44 37.59 -0.70
N GLU A 320 -2.53 38.16 -1.20
CA GLU A 320 -3.67 38.58 -0.40
C GLU A 320 -4.46 37.37 0.17
N ARG A 321 -4.61 36.30 -0.60
CA ARG A 321 -5.15 35.02 -0.14
C ARG A 321 -4.21 34.32 0.86
N ARG A 322 -2.90 34.43 0.70
CA ARG A 322 -1.89 33.85 1.60
C ARG A 322 -1.97 34.47 3.00
N LYS A 323 -2.14 35.79 3.11
CA LYS A 323 -2.34 36.49 4.39
C LYS A 323 -3.65 36.09 5.09
N LYS A 324 -4.71 35.75 4.35
CA LYS A 324 -5.97 35.25 4.91
C LYS A 324 -5.91 33.75 5.28
N LEU A 325 -4.93 33.02 4.79
CA LEU A 325 -4.78 31.56 4.90
C LEU A 325 -3.76 31.13 5.96
N GLU A 326 -3.04 32.05 6.58
CA GLU A 326 -2.04 31.74 7.62
C GLU A 326 -2.62 31.07 8.87
N ASN A 327 -3.96 31.11 9.02
CA ASN A 327 -4.70 30.46 10.13
C ASN A 327 -5.41 29.17 9.75
N THR A 328 -5.24 28.62 8.53
CA THR A 328 -5.85 27.34 8.13
C THR A 328 -4.76 26.33 7.77
N PRO A 329 -4.82 25.08 8.28
CA PRO A 329 -3.82 24.08 7.94
C PRO A 329 -3.72 23.94 6.42
N THR A 330 -2.55 24.26 5.86
CA THR A 330 -2.26 24.31 4.41
C THR A 330 -2.62 23.01 3.67
N TRP A 331 -2.63 21.88 4.39
CA TRP A 331 -3.03 20.59 3.87
C TRP A 331 -4.51 20.53 3.48
N ASN A 332 -5.41 21.05 4.31
CA ASN A 332 -6.84 21.07 4.04
C ASN A 332 -7.18 21.84 2.77
N PHE A 333 -6.48 22.93 2.50
CA PHE A 333 -6.79 23.83 1.40
C PHE A 333 -6.30 23.33 0.04
N GLN A 334 -5.24 22.54 0.00
CA GLN A 334 -4.68 22.05 -1.26
C GLN A 334 -5.39 20.82 -1.81
N VAL A 335 -5.96 19.99 -0.95
CA VAL A 335 -6.54 18.71 -1.34
C VAL A 335 -8.05 18.80 -1.59
N TYR A 336 -8.79 19.55 -0.78
CA TYR A 336 -10.25 19.61 -0.85
C TYR A 336 -10.83 20.10 -2.19
N PRO A 337 -10.43 21.24 -2.75
CA PRO A 337 -10.99 21.71 -4.00
C PRO A 337 -10.75 20.73 -5.16
N HIS A 338 -9.64 19.99 -5.10
CA HIS A 338 -9.28 19.03 -6.13
C HIS A 338 -10.03 17.72 -5.99
N LEU A 339 -10.27 17.24 -4.76
CA LEU A 339 -11.07 16.05 -4.57
C LEU A 339 -12.48 16.29 -5.11
N TYR A 340 -13.14 17.40 -4.79
CA TYR A 340 -14.48 17.74 -5.29
C TYR A 340 -14.55 17.77 -6.81
N THR A 341 -13.56 18.35 -7.47
CA THR A 341 -13.52 18.42 -8.92
C THR A 341 -13.15 17.10 -9.58
N MET A 342 -12.60 16.15 -8.82
CA MET A 342 -12.07 14.89 -9.32
C MET A 342 -12.94 13.66 -8.97
N THR A 343 -13.95 13.81 -8.09
CA THR A 343 -14.77 12.69 -7.61
C THR A 343 -15.41 11.84 -8.70
N GLN A 344 -15.76 12.47 -9.83
CA GLN A 344 -16.38 11.81 -10.97
C GLN A 344 -15.40 11.55 -12.13
N LYS A 345 -14.14 11.97 -12.01
CA LYS A 345 -13.18 11.83 -13.09
C LYS A 345 -12.40 10.54 -12.98
N VAL A 346 -12.31 9.82 -14.09
CA VAL A 346 -11.49 8.64 -14.24
C VAL A 346 -10.54 8.79 -15.41
N GLU A 347 -9.44 8.08 -15.37
CA GLU A 347 -8.43 8.10 -16.42
C GLU A 347 -8.18 6.69 -16.93
N ILE A 348 -8.12 6.52 -18.25
CA ILE A 348 -7.71 5.28 -18.90
C ILE A 348 -6.24 5.44 -19.29
N THR A 349 -5.38 4.59 -18.76
CA THR A 349 -3.93 4.69 -18.92
C THR A 349 -3.28 3.30 -18.84
N PRO A 350 -2.07 3.10 -19.40
CA PRO A 350 -1.30 1.87 -19.16
C PRO A 350 -0.99 1.68 -17.67
N TRP A 351 -0.92 0.42 -17.23
CA TRP A 351 -0.52 0.07 -15.85
C TRP A 351 0.84 0.68 -15.48
N HIS A 352 0.88 1.32 -14.31
CA HIS A 352 2.10 1.83 -13.71
C HIS A 352 2.10 1.50 -12.20
N SER A 353 3.13 0.76 -11.72
CA SER A 353 3.15 0.16 -10.38
C SER A 353 2.86 1.17 -9.26
N SER A 354 3.67 2.19 -9.11
CA SER A 354 3.57 3.19 -8.04
C SER A 354 2.34 4.11 -8.11
N MET A 355 1.51 3.99 -9.16
CA MET A 355 0.31 4.82 -9.34
C MET A 355 -0.99 4.02 -9.17
N HIS A 356 -0.96 2.71 -9.45
CA HIS A 356 -2.17 1.92 -9.60
C HIS A 356 -2.21 0.69 -8.67
N ASN A 357 -1.20 0.53 -7.81
CA ASN A 357 -1.05 -0.62 -6.91
C ASN A 357 -1.90 -0.56 -5.63
N MET A 358 -2.67 0.52 -5.41
CA MET A 358 -3.55 0.66 -4.24
C MET A 358 -5.01 0.48 -4.60
N GLY A 359 -5.69 -0.46 -3.92
CA GLY A 359 -7.11 -0.70 -4.16
C GLY A 359 -7.38 -1.00 -5.63
N PHE A 360 -6.62 -1.90 -6.21
CA PHE A 360 -6.80 -2.31 -7.60
C PHE A 360 -7.58 -3.63 -7.67
N ALA A 361 -8.35 -3.79 -8.72
CA ALA A 361 -9.19 -4.95 -8.91
C ALA A 361 -9.11 -5.49 -10.33
N PHE A 362 -9.19 -6.80 -10.45
CA PHE A 362 -9.35 -7.51 -11.72
C PHE A 362 -10.10 -8.84 -11.52
N ASN A 363 -10.53 -9.44 -12.61
CA ASN A 363 -11.29 -10.69 -12.60
C ASN A 363 -10.39 -11.90 -12.96
N ARG A 364 -10.99 -13.08 -12.96
CA ARG A 364 -10.33 -14.35 -13.30
C ARG A 364 -9.73 -14.37 -14.71
N THR A 365 -10.35 -13.70 -15.68
CA THR A 365 -9.82 -13.64 -17.05
C THR A 365 -8.47 -12.93 -17.09
N VAL A 366 -8.37 -11.80 -16.38
CA VAL A 366 -7.10 -11.07 -16.27
C VAL A 366 -6.06 -11.88 -15.49
N TRP A 367 -6.47 -12.53 -14.40
CA TRP A 367 -5.59 -13.44 -13.67
C TRP A 367 -5.05 -14.56 -14.56
N SER A 368 -5.88 -15.17 -15.40
CA SER A 368 -5.45 -16.21 -16.34
C SER A 368 -4.41 -15.68 -17.35
N ASN A 369 -4.57 -14.44 -17.82
CA ASN A 369 -3.57 -13.78 -18.64
C ASN A 369 -2.23 -13.55 -17.91
N ILE A 370 -2.28 -13.17 -16.63
CA ILE A 370 -1.09 -13.01 -15.78
C ILE A 370 -0.39 -14.37 -15.59
N LEU A 371 -1.16 -15.44 -15.33
CA LEU A 371 -0.64 -16.79 -15.15
C LEU A 371 0.08 -17.34 -16.38
N GLN A 372 -0.34 -16.99 -17.59
CA GLN A 372 0.38 -17.36 -18.82
C GLN A 372 1.81 -16.80 -18.85
N LEU A 373 2.05 -15.71 -18.12
CA LEU A 373 3.35 -15.04 -18.02
C LEU A 373 4.06 -15.33 -16.70
N GLN A 374 3.67 -16.39 -15.96
CA GLN A 374 4.20 -16.71 -14.64
C GLN A 374 5.73 -16.86 -14.62
N SER A 375 6.32 -17.45 -15.67
CA SER A 375 7.77 -17.62 -15.77
C SER A 375 8.49 -16.27 -15.79
N GLN A 376 7.93 -15.29 -16.48
CA GLN A 376 8.48 -13.93 -16.52
C GLN A 376 8.30 -13.23 -15.16
N PHE A 377 7.14 -13.39 -14.49
CA PHE A 377 6.91 -12.84 -13.15
C PHE A 377 7.89 -13.40 -12.13
N CYS A 378 8.06 -14.72 -12.11
CA CYS A 378 8.91 -15.40 -11.15
C CYS A 378 10.41 -15.24 -11.43
N ALA A 379 10.81 -14.99 -12.67
CA ALA A 379 12.21 -14.79 -13.05
C ALA A 379 12.66 -13.33 -12.98
N TYR A 380 11.72 -12.35 -12.98
CA TYR A 380 12.08 -10.94 -12.97
C TYR A 380 12.71 -10.53 -11.65
N ASP A 381 13.94 -10.02 -11.72
CA ASP A 381 14.75 -9.67 -10.55
C ASP A 381 14.31 -8.35 -9.91
N ASP A 382 13.19 -8.44 -9.21
CA ASP A 382 12.63 -7.41 -8.36
C ASP A 382 11.78 -8.07 -7.27
N TYR A 383 12.06 -7.78 -6.01
CA TYR A 383 11.28 -8.29 -4.88
C TYR A 383 9.89 -7.64 -4.75
N ASN A 384 9.64 -6.52 -5.45
CA ASN A 384 8.32 -5.89 -5.46
C ASN A 384 7.42 -6.57 -6.50
N TRP A 385 6.29 -7.07 -6.04
CA TRP A 385 5.29 -7.73 -6.89
C TRP A 385 4.70 -6.79 -7.95
N ASP A 386 4.49 -5.51 -7.60
CA ASP A 386 3.89 -4.51 -8.47
C ASP A 386 4.82 -4.06 -9.61
N TYR A 387 6.13 -4.00 -9.37
CA TYR A 387 7.13 -3.82 -10.43
C TYR A 387 7.25 -5.06 -11.31
N SER A 388 7.11 -6.26 -10.73
CA SER A 388 7.05 -7.49 -11.52
C SER A 388 5.83 -7.52 -12.44
N LEU A 389 4.68 -7.06 -11.96
CA LEU A 389 3.47 -6.91 -12.78
C LEU A 389 3.65 -5.84 -13.86
N LEU A 390 4.37 -4.74 -13.58
CA LEU A 390 4.71 -3.72 -14.57
C LEU A 390 5.62 -4.30 -15.65
N HIS A 391 6.61 -5.12 -15.28
CA HIS A 391 7.46 -5.84 -16.22
C HIS A 391 6.63 -6.73 -17.15
N LEU A 392 5.68 -7.51 -16.61
CA LEU A 392 4.76 -8.30 -17.41
C LEU A 392 3.97 -7.42 -18.38
N SER A 393 3.40 -6.33 -17.88
CA SER A 393 2.61 -5.39 -18.69
C SER A 393 3.39 -4.87 -19.90
N GLN A 394 4.68 -4.60 -19.73
CA GLN A 394 5.54 -4.08 -20.79
C GLN A 394 6.01 -5.12 -21.80
N ASN A 395 6.01 -6.39 -21.44
CA ASN A 395 6.59 -7.49 -22.21
C ASN A 395 5.54 -8.55 -22.61
N ARG A 396 4.28 -8.19 -22.76
CA ARG A 396 3.20 -9.11 -23.20
C ARG A 396 3.37 -9.48 -24.68
N PRO A 397 3.55 -10.77 -25.01
CA PRO A 397 3.69 -11.19 -26.41
C PRO A 397 2.39 -10.94 -27.19
N GLY A 398 2.48 -10.18 -28.28
CA GLY A 398 1.34 -9.93 -29.20
C GLY A 398 0.16 -9.17 -28.58
N ARG A 399 0.32 -8.55 -27.41
CA ARG A 399 -0.74 -7.78 -26.74
C ARG A 399 -0.24 -6.41 -26.30
N GLU A 400 -1.18 -5.47 -26.21
CA GLU A 400 -0.90 -4.17 -25.60
C GLU A 400 -0.64 -4.31 -24.09
N LYS A 401 -0.02 -3.27 -23.49
CA LYS A 401 0.17 -3.17 -22.04
C LYS A 401 -1.17 -3.29 -21.31
N PHE A 402 -1.17 -3.81 -20.10
CA PHE A 402 -2.36 -3.77 -19.25
C PHE A 402 -2.90 -2.34 -19.18
N LYS A 403 -4.16 -2.16 -19.53
CA LYS A 403 -4.85 -0.88 -19.41
C LYS A 403 -5.65 -0.82 -18.12
N VAL A 404 -5.57 0.33 -17.46
CA VAL A 404 -6.19 0.61 -16.17
C VAL A 404 -7.19 1.72 -16.32
N ILE A 405 -8.36 1.56 -15.73
CA ILE A 405 -9.24 2.68 -15.39
C ILE A 405 -8.95 3.05 -13.94
N VAL A 406 -8.47 4.26 -13.70
CA VAL A 406 -8.15 4.76 -12.37
C VAL A 406 -9.03 5.95 -11.99
N CYS A 407 -9.58 5.95 -10.78
CA CYS A 407 -10.29 7.12 -10.29
C CYS A 407 -9.31 8.23 -9.89
N LYS A 408 -9.55 9.46 -10.37
CA LYS A 408 -8.71 10.62 -10.06
C LYS A 408 -8.95 11.16 -8.66
N GLY A 409 -10.15 11.00 -8.13
CA GLY A 409 -10.45 11.20 -6.72
C GLY A 409 -10.34 9.87 -5.99
N PRO A 410 -9.26 9.61 -5.22
CA PRO A 410 -9.03 8.31 -4.61
C PRO A 410 -10.15 7.92 -3.65
N ARG A 411 -10.45 6.61 -3.60
CA ARG A 411 -11.37 5.97 -2.66
C ARG A 411 -10.64 4.97 -1.75
N VAL A 412 -9.37 4.71 -2.03
CA VAL A 412 -8.46 3.94 -1.19
C VAL A 412 -7.24 4.81 -0.90
N PHE A 413 -6.92 4.97 0.38
CA PHE A 413 -5.86 5.83 0.88
C PHE A 413 -4.83 4.99 1.62
N HIS A 414 -3.55 5.26 1.44
CA HIS A 414 -2.48 4.67 2.23
C HIS A 414 -2.29 5.48 3.52
N ILE A 415 -2.47 4.83 4.65
CA ILE A 415 -2.33 5.43 5.99
C ILE A 415 -1.05 4.99 6.72
N GLY A 416 -0.27 4.07 6.13
CA GLY A 416 0.93 3.48 6.68
C GLY A 416 2.18 4.34 6.48
N GLU A 417 2.25 5.54 7.05
CA GLU A 417 3.46 6.38 6.95
C GLU A 417 4.67 5.80 7.68
N CYS A 418 4.44 4.90 8.63
CA CYS A 418 5.44 4.25 9.45
C CYS A 418 5.68 2.82 8.96
N GLY A 419 6.48 2.64 7.96
CA GLY A 419 6.68 1.33 7.37
C GLY A 419 8.09 1.09 6.86
N PHE A 420 8.26 -0.03 6.21
CA PHE A 420 9.51 -0.60 5.74
C PHE A 420 10.40 0.37 4.94
N HIS A 421 9.79 1.33 4.26
CA HIS A 421 10.49 2.32 3.43
C HIS A 421 10.68 3.69 4.10
N HIS A 422 10.18 3.88 5.32
CA HIS A 422 10.25 5.16 6.02
C HIS A 422 11.03 5.04 7.33
N LYS A 423 12.27 5.54 7.34
CA LYS A 423 13.17 5.58 8.52
C LYS A 423 12.77 6.65 9.57
N LYS A 424 11.54 7.13 9.59
CA LYS A 424 11.11 8.14 10.56
C LYS A 424 10.79 7.49 11.90
N SER A 425 11.51 7.86 12.94
CA SER A 425 11.36 7.33 14.30
C SER A 425 10.13 7.83 15.08
N ASN A 426 9.47 8.90 14.60
CA ASN A 426 8.29 9.50 15.23
C ASN A 426 7.11 9.54 14.25
N CYS A 427 6.56 8.37 13.93
CA CYS A 427 5.38 8.27 13.11
C CYS A 427 4.13 8.16 14.01
N ASN A 428 3.24 9.14 13.92
CA ASN A 428 1.94 9.06 14.58
C ASN A 428 0.86 8.65 13.56
N ALA A 429 0.44 7.38 13.62
CA ALA A 429 -0.61 6.83 12.77
C ALA A 429 -1.91 7.65 12.85
N SER A 430 -2.27 8.13 14.04
CA SER A 430 -3.48 8.92 14.27
C SER A 430 -3.53 10.20 13.45
N THR A 431 -2.39 10.85 13.22
CA THR A 431 -2.32 12.10 12.43
C THR A 431 -2.74 11.85 10.97
N VAL A 432 -2.23 10.78 10.34
CA VAL A 432 -2.58 10.48 8.94
C VAL A 432 -4.02 10.02 8.82
N ILE A 433 -4.47 9.18 9.74
CA ILE A 433 -5.85 8.68 9.80
C ILE A 433 -6.83 9.84 9.97
N SER A 434 -6.57 10.74 10.92
CA SER A 434 -7.37 11.95 11.14
C SER A 434 -7.44 12.83 9.88
N LYS A 435 -6.34 12.96 9.14
CA LYS A 435 -6.32 13.71 7.87
C LYS A 435 -7.24 13.07 6.83
N VAL A 436 -7.18 11.75 6.66
CA VAL A 436 -8.06 11.02 5.72
C VAL A 436 -9.52 11.11 6.15
N GLN A 437 -9.83 10.92 7.43
CA GLN A 437 -11.19 11.04 7.95
C GLN A 437 -11.78 12.43 7.73
N LYS A 438 -11.01 13.50 8.03
CA LYS A 438 -11.43 14.90 7.78
C LYS A 438 -11.66 15.15 6.28
N LEU A 439 -10.78 14.61 5.42
CA LEU A 439 -10.93 14.68 3.98
C LEU A 439 -12.26 14.06 3.53
N LEU A 440 -12.55 12.84 3.95
CA LEU A 440 -13.78 12.13 3.60
C LEU A 440 -15.03 12.80 4.18
N LYS A 441 -14.99 13.26 5.43
CA LYS A 441 -16.08 14.02 6.05
C LYS A 441 -16.45 15.26 5.24
N ASN A 442 -15.45 16.00 4.77
CA ASN A 442 -15.70 17.21 3.97
C ASN A 442 -16.10 16.90 2.52
N ALA A 443 -15.72 15.73 2.02
CA ALA A 443 -16.11 15.27 0.67
C ALA A 443 -17.48 14.58 0.66
N LYS A 444 -18.12 14.36 1.80
CA LYS A 444 -19.30 13.50 1.95
C LYS A 444 -20.43 13.81 0.97
N SER A 445 -20.74 15.07 0.72
CA SER A 445 -21.78 15.48 -0.24
C SER A 445 -21.43 15.24 -1.72
N TYR A 446 -20.19 14.87 -2.02
CA TYR A 446 -19.68 14.60 -3.37
C TYR A 446 -19.38 13.11 -3.62
N LEU A 447 -19.56 12.28 -2.58
CA LEU A 447 -19.50 10.83 -2.71
C LEU A 447 -20.76 10.31 -3.42
N PHE A 448 -20.72 9.07 -3.89
CA PHE A 448 -21.80 8.42 -4.63
C PHE A 448 -22.23 9.14 -5.92
N PRO A 449 -21.30 9.53 -6.82
CA PRO A 449 -21.67 10.13 -8.09
C PRO A 449 -22.50 9.15 -8.91
N THR A 450 -23.47 9.64 -9.67
CA THR A 450 -24.33 8.82 -10.53
C THR A 450 -23.62 8.31 -11.79
N ARG A 451 -22.52 8.94 -12.18
CA ARG A 451 -21.71 8.60 -13.35
C ARG A 451 -20.26 9.04 -13.18
N VAL A 452 -19.37 8.42 -13.94
CA VAL A 452 -17.99 8.86 -14.06
C VAL A 452 -17.69 9.35 -15.47
N SER A 453 -16.75 10.29 -15.59
CA SER A 453 -16.29 10.84 -16.85
C SER A 453 -14.88 10.35 -17.15
N ALA A 454 -14.76 9.53 -18.19
CA ALA A 454 -13.50 8.95 -18.60
C ALA A 454 -12.70 9.88 -19.51
N THR A 455 -11.41 10.02 -19.24
CA THR A 455 -10.43 10.65 -20.12
C THR A 455 -9.38 9.62 -20.50
N VAL A 456 -9.10 9.49 -21.79
CA VAL A 456 -8.02 8.63 -22.28
C VAL A 456 -6.74 9.46 -22.30
N THR A 457 -5.77 9.09 -21.51
CA THR A 457 -4.43 9.66 -21.64
C THR A 457 -3.69 8.85 -22.69
N ALA A 458 -3.61 9.40 -23.91
CA ALA A 458 -2.67 8.90 -24.88
C ALA A 458 -1.32 8.83 -24.19
N GLY A 459 -0.73 7.63 -24.09
CA GLY A 459 0.54 7.39 -23.41
C GLY A 459 1.60 8.33 -23.94
N GLY A 460 1.68 9.53 -23.39
CA GLY A 460 2.66 10.51 -23.79
C GLY A 460 4.05 9.94 -23.48
N ALA A 461 5.03 10.24 -24.30
CA ALA A 461 6.39 9.75 -24.28
C ALA A 461 7.11 9.81 -22.90
N LYS A 462 6.55 10.56 -21.94
CA LYS A 462 7.06 10.64 -20.54
C LYS A 462 6.70 9.42 -19.66
N HIS A 463 5.62 8.67 -19.97
CA HIS A 463 5.24 7.46 -19.24
C HIS A 463 5.77 6.17 -19.89
N ASN A 464 6.39 6.28 -21.06
CA ASN A 464 7.02 5.16 -21.78
C ASN A 464 8.48 4.93 -21.36
N LYS A 465 8.93 5.43 -20.20
CA LYS A 465 10.24 4.99 -19.70
C LYS A 465 10.18 3.48 -19.54
N LYS A 466 10.86 2.78 -20.43
CA LYS A 466 11.14 1.35 -20.30
C LYS A 466 11.70 1.14 -18.91
N LEU A 467 11.20 0.18 -18.17
CA LEU A 467 11.83 -0.25 -16.93
C LEU A 467 13.23 -0.70 -17.30
N VAL A 468 14.21 0.13 -16.98
CA VAL A 468 15.58 -0.09 -17.43
C VAL A 468 16.23 -1.19 -16.59
N LYS A 469 15.83 -1.30 -15.30
CA LYS A 469 16.35 -2.28 -14.34
C LYS A 469 15.34 -2.48 -13.21
N GLY A 470 15.21 -3.73 -12.70
CA GLY A 470 14.49 -4.02 -11.45
C GLY A 470 15.21 -3.46 -10.22
N ASN A 471 14.54 -3.47 -9.08
CA ASN A 471 15.14 -3.06 -7.79
C ASN A 471 16.08 -4.13 -7.21
N GLY A 472 16.14 -5.32 -7.80
CA GLY A 472 16.93 -6.43 -7.30
C GLY A 472 16.26 -7.20 -6.17
N GLY A 473 17.08 -7.93 -5.41
CA GLY A 473 16.65 -8.73 -4.27
C GLY A 473 15.92 -10.02 -4.62
N TRP A 474 15.92 -10.43 -5.90
CA TRP A 474 15.23 -11.63 -6.39
C TRP A 474 16.12 -12.49 -7.31
N GLY A 475 17.45 -12.42 -7.12
CA GLY A 475 18.43 -13.21 -7.89
C GLY A 475 18.46 -14.67 -7.48
N ASP A 476 18.04 -15.03 -6.26
CA ASP A 476 18.09 -16.38 -5.73
C ASP A 476 17.18 -17.35 -6.51
N LYS A 477 17.78 -18.42 -7.05
CA LYS A 477 17.05 -19.40 -7.85
C LYS A 477 16.00 -20.15 -7.06
N ARG A 478 16.21 -20.37 -5.76
CA ARG A 478 15.23 -21.02 -4.88
C ARG A 478 13.92 -20.21 -4.80
N ASP A 479 14.02 -18.86 -4.72
CA ASP A 479 12.84 -17.98 -4.71
C ASP A 479 12.10 -18.03 -6.06
N GLN A 480 12.82 -18.05 -7.18
CA GLN A 480 12.22 -18.18 -8.51
C GLN A 480 11.49 -19.52 -8.68
N GLU A 481 12.08 -20.62 -8.20
CA GLU A 481 11.49 -21.97 -8.23
C GLU A 481 10.27 -22.08 -7.31
N LEU A 482 10.34 -21.56 -6.07
CA LEU A 482 9.20 -21.54 -5.14
C LEU A 482 8.02 -20.77 -5.74
N CYS A 483 8.28 -19.60 -6.31
CA CYS A 483 7.28 -18.80 -7.00
C CYS A 483 6.60 -19.61 -8.13
N ALA A 484 7.37 -20.27 -8.98
CA ALA A 484 6.84 -21.10 -10.07
C ALA A 484 6.05 -22.32 -9.56
N ASN A 485 6.46 -22.94 -8.46
CA ASN A 485 5.81 -24.12 -7.89
C ASN A 485 4.45 -23.77 -7.24
N MET A 486 4.29 -22.58 -6.68
CA MET A 486 3.00 -22.14 -6.12
C MET A 486 1.83 -22.20 -7.13
N THR A 487 2.13 -22.04 -8.43
CA THR A 487 1.13 -22.17 -9.50
C THR A 487 0.81 -23.60 -9.88
N ARG A 488 1.75 -24.53 -9.68
CA ARG A 488 1.56 -25.96 -10.04
C ARG A 488 0.65 -26.66 -9.02
N ILE A 489 0.76 -26.32 -7.75
CA ILE A 489 -0.04 -26.92 -6.65
C ILE A 489 -1.55 -26.72 -6.90
N GLY A 490 -1.96 -25.61 -7.51
CA GLY A 490 -3.37 -25.33 -7.84
C GLY A 490 -3.90 -26.08 -9.06
N ARG A 491 -3.05 -26.77 -9.82
CA ARG A 491 -3.45 -27.48 -11.05
C ARG A 491 -3.65 -28.99 -10.89
N GLN A 492 -3.55 -29.54 -9.67
CA GLN A 492 -3.87 -30.95 -9.48
C GLN A 492 -5.37 -31.18 -9.75
N PRO A 493 -5.74 -32.13 -10.63
CA PRO A 493 -7.14 -32.44 -10.87
C PRO A 493 -7.75 -32.92 -9.55
N ARG A 494 -8.95 -32.41 -9.23
CA ARG A 494 -9.74 -32.92 -8.10
C ARG A 494 -9.85 -34.42 -8.24
N ARG A 495 -9.26 -35.19 -7.34
CA ARG A 495 -9.64 -36.59 -7.18
C ARG A 495 -11.10 -36.56 -6.75
N ASN A 496 -11.99 -36.98 -7.65
CA ASN A 496 -13.38 -37.30 -7.30
C ASN A 496 -13.33 -38.35 -6.20
N ILE A 497 -13.55 -37.94 -4.97
CA ILE A 497 -13.86 -38.87 -3.89
C ILE A 497 -15.34 -39.17 -4.09
N TYR A 498 -15.62 -40.13 -4.95
CA TYR A 498 -16.90 -40.82 -4.90
C TYR A 498 -16.90 -41.63 -3.59
N TYR A 499 -17.78 -41.26 -2.69
CA TYR A 499 -18.13 -42.12 -1.55
C TYR A 499 -18.60 -43.45 -2.10
N ALA A 500 -17.87 -44.51 -1.78
CA ALA A 500 -18.36 -45.88 -1.78
C ALA A 500 -18.71 -46.23 -0.33
#